data_13f9617fa5eb0baed71bdde98a28c9b3
#
_entry.id   13f9617fa5eb0baed71bdde98a28c9b3
#
_cell.length_a   1.000
_cell.length_b   1.000
_cell.length_c   1.000
_cell.angle_alpha   90.00
_cell.angle_beta   90.00
_cell.angle_gamma   90.00
#
_symmetry.space_group_name_H-M   'P 1'
#
loop_
_entity.id
_entity.type
_entity.pdbx_description
1 polymer ?
#
loop_
_entity_poly.entity_id
_entity_poly.type
_entity_poly.pdbx_seq_one_letter_code
_entity_poly.pdbx_strand_id
1 'polypeptide(L)'
;MISKGQALAMIGDIENYHIERTSSKDNMKKFCEAICAFSNDMPGSGKNGYLILGAHDNGKLSGLRVDDKLYKTITAIRSDGNILPYPSMSVEKFSYDEGDLLVVEVVPHPFPPVKFKGKTWIRIGPRKDIATEAEERALKERRQANLWSFETYPCKEATLDDLKLDLFKNIYLPAAVDEDVLTEDKRDIKEQMAALRLYSLKEDCPTYAAILLFGKRPEYYLPGAYVQYVRFKGEDNAADIVNEHKFSGCLLDILPKLDTFIETAIVEKSPKPISPLREKMVYNYPTWAIRELLMNAVMHRDYQSNTPIKFYQYQNRIEIDNAGGLYGNANKENFPNVNDYRNPVIAEAMKLLGYVNRYNRGIARVQKELRENGNGDATFSVANITVFGVNVADAAFTADGQLDLDFANKTGDSNVASNIASKKRYSKEQMQRVILDSCQDYSSLEEIADRVGRSAQYIKNYYIARMIDEGLLERKFPMNHPNQQYRAKKVE
;
A
#
# COMPACT_ATOMS: atom_id res chain seq x y z
N MET A 1 -3.20 -28.98 -11.75
CA MET A 1 -2.86 -30.26 -11.05
C MET A 1 -1.38 -30.30 -10.76
N ILE A 2 -1.00 -30.59 -9.52
CA ILE A 2 0.39 -30.68 -9.09
C ILE A 2 0.94 -32.09 -9.33
N SER A 3 2.27 -32.21 -9.49
CA SER A 3 2.93 -33.51 -9.61
C SER A 3 3.20 -34.14 -8.22
N LYS A 4 3.44 -35.45 -8.19
CA LYS A 4 3.82 -36.21 -6.98
C LYS A 4 5.02 -35.59 -6.25
N GLY A 5 6.03 -35.10 -7.00
CA GLY A 5 7.20 -34.44 -6.45
C GLY A 5 6.88 -33.05 -5.85
N GLN A 6 5.98 -32.29 -6.48
CA GLN A 6 5.53 -31.01 -5.94
C GLN A 6 4.73 -31.18 -4.64
N ALA A 7 3.85 -32.19 -4.56
CA ALA A 7 3.13 -32.50 -3.33
C ALA A 7 4.07 -32.81 -2.16
N LEU A 8 5.16 -33.56 -2.42
CA LEU A 8 6.17 -33.85 -1.41
C LEU A 8 6.99 -32.62 -1.02
N ALA A 9 7.33 -31.74 -1.97
CA ALA A 9 8.03 -30.50 -1.68
C ALA A 9 7.18 -29.57 -0.79
N MET A 10 5.87 -29.45 -1.07
CA MET A 10 4.96 -28.59 -0.31
C MET A 10 4.82 -28.99 1.16
N ILE A 11 5.00 -30.26 1.53
CA ILE A 11 4.96 -30.63 2.96
C ILE A 11 6.24 -30.27 3.70
N GLY A 12 7.35 -30.02 2.99
CA GLY A 12 8.60 -29.53 3.56
C GLY A 12 8.64 -28.01 3.75
N ASP A 13 7.80 -27.26 3.06
CA ASP A 13 7.74 -25.80 3.15
C ASP A 13 7.09 -25.33 4.45
N ILE A 14 7.39 -24.07 4.85
CA ILE A 14 6.71 -23.43 5.97
C ILE A 14 5.24 -23.16 5.57
N GLU A 15 4.30 -23.45 6.48
CA GLU A 15 2.90 -23.07 6.29
C GLU A 15 2.76 -21.56 6.06
N ASN A 16 1.98 -21.22 5.07
CA ASN A 16 1.73 -19.84 4.65
C ASN A 16 0.25 -19.66 4.27
N TYR A 17 -0.10 -18.56 3.67
CA TYR A 17 -1.48 -18.30 3.26
C TYR A 17 -1.98 -19.19 2.09
N HIS A 18 -1.12 -20.00 1.46
CA HIS A 18 -1.49 -20.94 0.38
C HIS A 18 -1.45 -22.40 0.80
N ILE A 19 -0.75 -22.77 1.87
CA ILE A 19 -0.53 -24.17 2.26
C ILE A 19 -1.03 -24.38 3.68
N GLU A 20 -1.83 -25.42 3.86
CA GLU A 20 -2.24 -25.94 5.17
C GLU A 20 -2.05 -27.46 5.19
N ARG A 21 -1.40 -27.98 6.21
CA ARG A 21 -1.15 -29.41 6.41
C ARG A 21 -1.90 -29.94 7.60
N THR A 22 -2.23 -31.22 7.56
CA THR A 22 -2.83 -31.89 8.70
C THR A 22 -2.58 -33.39 8.66
N SER A 23 -2.29 -33.98 9.82
CA SER A 23 -2.27 -35.43 10.00
C SER A 23 -3.67 -36.01 10.28
N SER A 24 -4.65 -35.17 10.62
CA SER A 24 -6.02 -35.58 10.93
C SER A 24 -6.81 -35.88 9.65
N LYS A 25 -7.64 -36.94 9.69
CA LYS A 25 -8.58 -37.30 8.62
C LYS A 25 -10.04 -36.96 8.97
N ASP A 26 -10.32 -36.62 10.22
CA ASP A 26 -11.70 -36.57 10.74
C ASP A 26 -12.20 -35.13 11.01
N ASN A 27 -11.36 -34.11 10.84
CA ASN A 27 -11.70 -32.73 11.18
C ASN A 27 -12.35 -31.97 10.01
N MET A 28 -13.51 -32.46 9.54
CA MET A 28 -14.22 -31.90 8.38
C MET A 28 -14.51 -30.42 8.50
N LYS A 29 -14.83 -29.92 9.73
CA LYS A 29 -15.07 -28.50 9.95
C LYS A 29 -13.84 -27.66 9.60
N LYS A 30 -12.66 -28.03 10.08
CA LYS A 30 -11.41 -27.32 9.77
C LYS A 30 -11.06 -27.39 8.29
N PHE A 31 -11.38 -28.48 7.60
CA PHE A 31 -11.17 -28.60 6.17
C PHE A 31 -12.05 -27.65 5.38
N CYS A 32 -13.34 -27.57 5.71
CA CYS A 32 -14.26 -26.61 5.09
C CYS A 32 -13.85 -25.16 5.36
N GLU A 33 -13.37 -24.83 6.58
CA GLU A 33 -12.84 -23.52 6.93
C GLU A 33 -11.61 -23.17 6.06
N ALA A 34 -10.68 -24.13 5.86
CA ALA A 34 -9.50 -23.92 5.02
C ALA A 34 -9.89 -23.73 3.54
N ILE A 35 -10.73 -24.59 3.00
CA ILE A 35 -11.23 -24.49 1.62
C ILE A 35 -11.94 -23.15 1.39
N CYS A 36 -12.79 -22.73 2.32
CA CYS A 36 -13.46 -21.44 2.26
C CYS A 36 -12.44 -20.27 2.27
N ALA A 37 -11.44 -20.34 3.15
CA ALA A 37 -10.42 -19.30 3.29
C ALA A 37 -9.52 -19.21 2.04
N PHE A 38 -9.13 -20.33 1.45
CA PHE A 38 -8.40 -20.36 0.17
C PHE A 38 -9.24 -19.81 -0.98
N SER A 39 -10.54 -20.15 -1.03
CA SER A 39 -11.46 -19.62 -2.05
C SER A 39 -11.59 -18.09 -1.98
N ASN A 40 -11.44 -17.49 -0.79
CA ASN A 40 -11.50 -16.05 -0.61
C ASN A 40 -10.20 -15.34 -1.01
N ASP A 41 -9.06 -16.02 -0.99
CA ASP A 41 -7.74 -15.45 -1.33
C ASP A 41 -7.60 -14.01 -0.81
N MET A 42 -7.67 -13.83 0.52
CA MET A 42 -7.69 -12.49 1.11
C MET A 42 -6.54 -11.58 0.64
N PRO A 43 -5.30 -12.07 0.47
CA PRO A 43 -4.22 -11.28 -0.11
C PRO A 43 -4.44 -10.85 -1.56
N GLY A 44 -5.35 -11.50 -2.31
CA GLY A 44 -5.57 -11.22 -3.74
C GLY A 44 -4.40 -11.68 -4.62
N SER A 45 -3.75 -12.77 -4.23
CA SER A 45 -2.56 -13.29 -4.92
C SER A 45 -2.88 -13.97 -6.25
N GLY A 46 -4.13 -14.42 -6.44
CA GLY A 46 -4.54 -15.24 -7.59
C GLY A 46 -3.95 -16.66 -7.60
N LYS A 47 -3.19 -17.04 -6.55
CA LYS A 47 -2.56 -18.36 -6.45
C LYS A 47 -3.49 -19.38 -5.81
N ASN A 48 -3.41 -20.62 -6.26
CA ASN A 48 -4.19 -21.70 -5.68
C ASN A 48 -3.78 -21.98 -4.22
N GLY A 49 -4.75 -22.35 -3.40
CA GLY A 49 -4.52 -22.83 -2.05
C GLY A 49 -4.48 -24.36 -1.99
N TYR A 50 -3.71 -24.90 -1.06
CA TYR A 50 -3.51 -26.35 -0.92
C TYR A 50 -3.78 -26.80 0.51
N LEU A 51 -4.80 -27.64 0.69
CA LEU A 51 -5.03 -28.37 1.93
C LEU A 51 -4.47 -29.80 1.75
N ILE A 52 -3.48 -30.15 2.55
CA ILE A 52 -2.74 -31.42 2.44
C ILE A 52 -3.03 -32.28 3.67
N LEU A 53 -3.74 -33.39 3.48
CA LEU A 53 -4.00 -34.40 4.51
C LEU A 53 -2.95 -35.49 4.41
N GLY A 54 -2.46 -35.97 5.56
CA GLY A 54 -1.46 -37.04 5.63
C GLY A 54 -0.05 -36.53 5.92
N ALA A 55 0.11 -35.25 6.30
CA ALA A 55 1.40 -34.70 6.69
C ALA A 55 1.33 -34.11 8.11
N HIS A 56 2.43 -34.23 8.87
CA HIS A 56 2.66 -33.56 10.14
C HIS A 56 3.19 -32.15 9.92
N ASP A 57 3.10 -31.29 10.94
CA ASP A 57 3.61 -29.90 10.91
C ASP A 57 5.12 -29.82 10.66
N ASN A 58 5.86 -30.90 10.97
CA ASN A 58 7.30 -31.00 10.72
C ASN A 58 7.66 -31.46 9.29
N GLY A 59 6.69 -31.56 8.39
CA GLY A 59 6.90 -31.95 6.99
C GLY A 59 7.06 -33.44 6.73
N LYS A 60 6.84 -34.31 7.75
CA LYS A 60 6.89 -35.76 7.58
C LYS A 60 5.51 -36.33 7.24
N LEU A 61 5.49 -37.41 6.49
CA LEU A 61 4.28 -38.19 6.23
C LEU A 61 3.73 -38.74 7.55
N SER A 62 2.40 -38.71 7.72
CA SER A 62 1.74 -39.16 8.95
C SER A 62 1.39 -40.67 8.96
N GLY A 63 1.69 -41.38 7.89
CA GLY A 63 1.27 -42.76 7.74
C GLY A 63 -0.19 -42.96 7.35
N LEU A 64 -0.90 -41.86 6.99
CA LEU A 64 -2.29 -41.91 6.54
C LEU A 64 -2.40 -42.88 5.35
N ARG A 65 -3.45 -43.74 5.38
CA ARG A 65 -3.88 -44.49 4.20
C ARG A 65 -5.23 -43.97 3.76
N VAL A 66 -5.28 -43.43 2.55
CA VAL A 66 -6.48 -42.84 1.96
C VAL A 66 -7.31 -43.95 1.36
N ASP A 67 -8.46 -44.24 1.97
CA ASP A 67 -9.47 -45.11 1.45
C ASP A 67 -10.51 -44.37 0.57
N ASP A 68 -11.33 -45.15 -0.13
CA ASP A 68 -12.35 -44.63 -1.02
C ASP A 68 -13.42 -43.78 -0.27
N LYS A 69 -13.69 -44.09 0.99
CA LYS A 69 -14.62 -43.37 1.84
C LYS A 69 -14.09 -41.96 2.13
N LEU A 70 -12.85 -41.83 2.58
CA LEU A 70 -12.22 -40.52 2.86
C LEU A 70 -12.14 -39.69 1.58
N TYR A 71 -11.71 -40.30 0.47
CA TYR A 71 -11.64 -39.61 -0.83
C TYR A 71 -12.99 -39.03 -1.25
N LYS A 72 -14.05 -39.82 -1.21
CA LYS A 72 -15.42 -39.41 -1.52
C LYS A 72 -15.92 -38.32 -0.58
N THR A 73 -15.64 -38.45 0.74
CA THR A 73 -16.06 -37.46 1.75
C THR A 73 -15.42 -36.10 1.51
N ILE A 74 -14.11 -36.07 1.20
CA ILE A 74 -13.40 -34.80 0.91
C ILE A 74 -13.91 -34.19 -0.40
N THR A 75 -14.11 -35.00 -1.43
CA THR A 75 -14.61 -34.51 -2.73
C THR A 75 -16.03 -33.96 -2.62
N ALA A 76 -16.88 -34.53 -1.75
CA ALA A 76 -18.25 -34.09 -1.52
C ALA A 76 -18.34 -32.67 -0.93
N ILE A 77 -17.30 -32.16 -0.24
CA ILE A 77 -17.26 -30.79 0.30
C ILE A 77 -17.59 -29.75 -0.78
N ARG A 78 -17.19 -30.02 -2.03
CA ARG A 78 -17.44 -29.11 -3.16
C ARG A 78 -18.93 -28.77 -3.33
N SER A 79 -19.83 -29.72 -3.05
CA SER A 79 -21.26 -29.63 -3.41
C SER A 79 -22.21 -29.94 -2.26
N ASP A 80 -21.74 -30.07 -1.01
CA ASP A 80 -22.54 -30.39 0.16
C ASP A 80 -23.44 -29.21 0.63
N GLY A 81 -23.30 -28.02 0.04
CA GLY A 81 -24.09 -26.85 0.34
C GLY A 81 -23.61 -26.07 1.57
N ASN A 82 -22.58 -26.53 2.27
CA ASN A 82 -22.04 -25.82 3.44
C ASN A 82 -21.16 -24.63 3.08
N ILE A 83 -20.50 -24.68 1.91
CA ILE A 83 -19.64 -23.60 1.36
C ILE A 83 -20.36 -22.99 0.16
N LEU A 84 -20.67 -21.70 0.23
CA LEU A 84 -21.39 -20.97 -0.82
C LEU A 84 -20.74 -19.62 -1.07
N PRO A 85 -20.62 -19.19 -2.35
CA PRO A 85 -20.80 -20.00 -3.57
C PRO A 85 -19.88 -21.21 -3.59
N TYR A 86 -20.20 -22.22 -4.41
CA TYR A 86 -19.44 -23.49 -4.45
C TYR A 86 -17.96 -23.24 -4.75
N PRO A 87 -17.03 -23.85 -3.98
CA PRO A 87 -15.61 -23.70 -4.23
C PRO A 87 -15.20 -24.40 -5.53
N SER A 88 -14.27 -23.78 -6.25
CA SER A 88 -13.58 -24.41 -7.36
C SER A 88 -12.40 -25.21 -6.81
N MET A 89 -12.49 -26.54 -6.77
CA MET A 89 -11.47 -27.38 -6.17
C MET A 89 -11.29 -28.69 -6.90
N SER A 90 -10.08 -29.24 -6.84
CA SER A 90 -9.74 -30.61 -7.25
C SER A 90 -9.12 -31.37 -6.09
N VAL A 91 -9.23 -32.69 -6.11
CA VAL A 91 -8.73 -33.56 -5.05
C VAL A 91 -7.88 -34.67 -5.71
N GLU A 92 -6.65 -34.81 -5.27
CA GLU A 92 -5.73 -35.83 -5.76
C GLU A 92 -5.08 -36.62 -4.63
N LYS A 93 -4.91 -37.93 -4.87
CA LYS A 93 -4.21 -38.85 -3.97
C LYS A 93 -2.83 -39.15 -4.51
N PHE A 94 -1.80 -39.00 -3.67
CA PHE A 94 -0.44 -39.41 -3.95
C PHE A 94 -0.01 -40.49 -2.94
N SER A 95 0.44 -41.65 -3.44
CA SER A 95 0.86 -42.76 -2.58
C SER A 95 2.39 -42.81 -2.51
N TYR A 96 2.89 -42.97 -1.29
CA TYR A 96 4.31 -43.16 -0.94
C TYR A 96 4.45 -44.38 -0.04
N ASP A 97 5.66 -44.88 0.13
CA ASP A 97 5.92 -46.07 0.96
C ASP A 97 5.51 -45.83 2.43
N GLU A 98 5.76 -44.64 2.94
CA GLU A 98 5.50 -44.24 4.32
C GLU A 98 4.05 -43.79 4.58
N GLY A 99 3.22 -43.60 3.55
CA GLY A 99 1.83 -43.15 3.68
C GLY A 99 1.32 -42.50 2.41
N ASP A 100 0.04 -42.09 2.45
CA ASP A 100 -0.61 -41.34 1.36
C ASP A 100 -0.75 -39.87 1.72
N LEU A 101 -0.66 -39.01 0.73
CA LEU A 101 -1.13 -37.62 0.80
C LEU A 101 -2.43 -37.47 0.01
N LEU A 102 -3.42 -36.84 0.61
CA LEU A 102 -4.61 -36.37 -0.09
C LEU A 102 -4.54 -34.84 -0.19
N VAL A 103 -4.37 -34.33 -1.41
CA VAL A 103 -4.19 -32.92 -1.68
C VAL A 103 -5.47 -32.34 -2.27
N VAL A 104 -6.00 -31.32 -1.63
CA VAL A 104 -7.10 -30.51 -2.12
C VAL A 104 -6.52 -29.21 -2.66
N GLU A 105 -6.54 -29.03 -3.97
CA GLU A 105 -6.18 -27.80 -4.63
C GLU A 105 -7.44 -26.93 -4.78
N VAL A 106 -7.40 -25.69 -4.29
CA VAL A 106 -8.51 -24.76 -4.28
C VAL A 106 -8.13 -23.54 -5.11
N VAL A 107 -8.92 -23.26 -6.15
CA VAL A 107 -8.73 -22.07 -6.97
C VAL A 107 -9.47 -20.89 -6.33
N PRO A 108 -8.85 -19.70 -6.25
CA PRO A 108 -9.53 -18.49 -5.79
C PRO A 108 -10.85 -18.25 -6.53
N HIS A 109 -11.90 -17.96 -5.77
CA HIS A 109 -13.22 -17.77 -6.36
C HIS A 109 -13.32 -16.41 -7.05
N PRO A 110 -13.80 -16.31 -8.31
CA PRO A 110 -13.86 -15.04 -9.05
C PRO A 110 -14.86 -14.03 -8.45
N PHE A 111 -15.78 -14.51 -7.60
CA PHE A 111 -16.84 -13.67 -6.98
C PHE A 111 -16.86 -13.86 -5.44
N PRO A 112 -15.82 -13.44 -4.70
CA PRO A 112 -15.86 -13.49 -3.25
C PRO A 112 -16.93 -12.52 -2.69
N PRO A 113 -17.34 -12.61 -1.43
CA PRO A 113 -16.88 -13.57 -0.43
C PRO A 113 -17.57 -14.95 -0.55
N VAL A 114 -16.77 -15.99 -0.39
CA VAL A 114 -17.24 -17.36 -0.17
C VAL A 114 -17.45 -17.55 1.32
N LYS A 115 -18.55 -18.22 1.70
CA LYS A 115 -18.95 -18.40 3.10
C LYS A 115 -19.09 -19.89 3.43
N PHE A 116 -18.54 -20.29 4.59
CA PHE A 116 -18.83 -21.59 5.19
C PHE A 116 -19.81 -21.41 6.34
N LYS A 117 -20.99 -22.02 6.22
CA LYS A 117 -22.09 -21.88 7.18
C LYS A 117 -22.39 -20.41 7.55
N GLY A 118 -22.43 -19.55 6.53
CA GLY A 118 -22.75 -18.12 6.67
C GLY A 118 -21.59 -17.24 7.16
N LYS A 119 -20.43 -17.80 7.51
CA LYS A 119 -19.24 -17.05 7.94
C LYS A 119 -18.18 -16.99 6.84
N THR A 120 -17.62 -15.83 6.62
CA THR A 120 -16.51 -15.60 5.68
C THR A 120 -15.21 -15.96 6.39
N TRP A 121 -14.55 -17.04 5.95
CA TRP A 121 -13.23 -17.43 6.45
C TRP A 121 -12.14 -16.89 5.54
N ILE A 122 -11.06 -16.42 6.16
CA ILE A 122 -9.86 -15.88 5.47
C ILE A 122 -8.59 -16.47 6.08
N ARG A 123 -7.45 -16.26 5.40
CA ARG A 123 -6.13 -16.59 5.96
C ARG A 123 -5.29 -15.34 6.13
N ILE A 124 -4.63 -15.25 7.29
CA ILE A 124 -3.63 -14.24 7.62
C ILE A 124 -2.33 -15.00 7.91
N GLY A 125 -1.46 -15.09 6.91
CA GLY A 125 -0.30 -15.99 6.96
C GLY A 125 -0.74 -17.46 7.11
N PRO A 126 -0.22 -18.22 8.06
CA PRO A 126 -0.62 -19.61 8.30
C PRO A 126 -1.93 -19.76 9.07
N ARG A 127 -2.47 -18.68 9.64
CA ARG A 127 -3.65 -18.73 10.51
C ARG A 127 -4.94 -18.49 9.73
N LYS A 128 -5.99 -19.29 10.04
CA LYS A 128 -7.38 -19.03 9.61
C LYS A 128 -8.10 -18.16 10.63
N ASP A 129 -8.91 -17.24 10.15
CA ASP A 129 -9.78 -16.42 10.98
C ASP A 129 -11.08 -16.09 10.26
N ILE A 130 -12.05 -15.56 11.02
CA ILE A 130 -13.30 -15.04 10.44
C ILE A 130 -13.03 -13.61 10.00
N ALA A 131 -13.38 -13.28 8.76
CA ALA A 131 -13.23 -11.95 8.23
C ALA A 131 -13.96 -10.90 9.07
N THR A 132 -13.30 -9.81 9.36
CA THR A 132 -13.90 -8.59 9.91
C THR A 132 -14.82 -7.96 8.88
N GLU A 133 -15.67 -7.03 9.31
CA GLU A 133 -16.56 -6.30 8.40
C GLU A 133 -15.80 -5.55 7.29
N ALA A 134 -14.62 -4.98 7.61
CA ALA A 134 -13.76 -4.31 6.65
C ALA A 134 -13.19 -5.28 5.61
N GLU A 135 -12.74 -6.47 6.04
CA GLU A 135 -12.21 -7.50 5.15
C GLU A 135 -13.32 -8.11 4.27
N GLU A 136 -14.50 -8.34 4.84
CA GLU A 136 -15.65 -8.79 4.05
C GLU A 136 -16.08 -7.77 3.00
N ARG A 137 -15.98 -6.47 3.32
CA ARG A 137 -16.21 -5.37 2.37
C ARG A 137 -15.17 -5.38 1.26
N ALA A 138 -13.88 -5.54 1.58
CA ALA A 138 -12.82 -5.63 0.57
C ALA A 138 -13.02 -6.80 -0.39
N LEU A 139 -13.48 -7.96 0.12
CA LEU A 139 -13.85 -9.11 -0.71
C LEU A 139 -15.07 -8.82 -1.61
N LYS A 140 -16.09 -8.10 -1.09
CA LYS A 140 -17.24 -7.66 -1.90
C LYS A 140 -16.84 -6.67 -2.99
N GLU A 141 -15.91 -5.77 -2.72
CA GLU A 141 -15.39 -4.82 -3.70
C GLU A 141 -14.70 -5.54 -4.87
N ARG A 142 -13.91 -6.58 -4.62
CA ARG A 142 -13.34 -7.42 -5.69
C ARG A 142 -14.42 -8.05 -6.58
N ARG A 143 -15.53 -8.46 -5.99
CA ARG A 143 -16.69 -8.96 -6.74
C ARG A 143 -17.34 -7.89 -7.60
N GLN A 144 -17.40 -6.65 -7.10
CA GLN A 144 -18.09 -5.54 -7.74
C GLN A 144 -17.22 -4.82 -8.78
N ALA A 145 -15.89 -4.91 -8.69
CA ALA A 145 -14.97 -4.27 -9.63
C ALA A 145 -15.27 -4.57 -11.10
N ASN A 146 -15.96 -5.68 -11.38
CA ASN A 146 -16.36 -6.09 -12.72
C ASN A 146 -17.79 -5.66 -13.11
N LEU A 147 -18.58 -5.03 -12.23
CA LEU A 147 -20.00 -4.74 -12.50
C LEU A 147 -20.39 -3.27 -12.24
N TRP A 148 -20.20 -2.76 -11.01
CA TRP A 148 -20.67 -1.41 -10.62
C TRP A 148 -19.81 -0.88 -9.47
N SER A 149 -19.18 0.28 -9.64
CA SER A 149 -18.48 0.98 -8.56
C SER A 149 -19.48 1.71 -7.65
N PHE A 150 -19.14 1.90 -6.37
CA PHE A 150 -19.99 2.58 -5.39
C PHE A 150 -20.46 3.96 -5.86
N GLU A 151 -19.59 4.72 -6.49
CA GLU A 151 -19.89 6.07 -6.96
C GLU A 151 -21.02 6.13 -7.99
N THR A 152 -21.30 5.02 -8.70
CA THR A 152 -22.39 4.94 -9.68
C THR A 152 -23.73 4.58 -9.07
N TYR A 153 -23.79 4.27 -7.77
CA TYR A 153 -25.09 4.03 -7.12
C TYR A 153 -25.88 5.33 -6.97
N PRO A 154 -27.23 5.23 -7.08
CA PRO A 154 -28.14 6.36 -6.88
C PRO A 154 -28.10 6.83 -5.42
N CYS A 155 -27.93 8.12 -5.20
CA CYS A 155 -28.08 8.79 -3.91
C CYS A 155 -29.54 9.20 -3.73
N LYS A 156 -30.37 8.29 -3.19
CA LYS A 156 -31.83 8.46 -3.13
C LYS A 156 -32.32 9.63 -2.29
N GLU A 157 -31.48 10.13 -1.40
CA GLU A 157 -31.78 11.29 -0.53
C GLU A 157 -31.47 12.62 -1.22
N ALA A 158 -30.83 12.61 -2.40
CA ALA A 158 -30.42 13.78 -3.14
C ALA A 158 -31.31 14.05 -4.34
N THR A 159 -31.39 15.33 -4.72
CA THR A 159 -32.09 15.84 -5.90
C THR A 159 -31.16 16.66 -6.78
N LEU A 160 -31.60 17.13 -7.94
CA LEU A 160 -30.83 18.07 -8.76
C LEU A 160 -30.56 19.40 -8.03
N ASP A 161 -31.41 19.81 -7.11
CA ASP A 161 -31.23 21.03 -6.33
C ASP A 161 -30.04 20.95 -5.37
N ASP A 162 -29.57 19.75 -5.05
CA ASP A 162 -28.37 19.53 -4.23
C ASP A 162 -27.07 19.67 -5.02
N LEU A 163 -27.15 19.84 -6.34
CA LEU A 163 -26.02 19.97 -7.23
C LEU A 163 -25.77 21.42 -7.67
N LYS A 164 -24.52 21.74 -7.93
CA LYS A 164 -24.05 22.94 -8.63
C LYS A 164 -24.09 22.69 -10.13
N LEU A 165 -25.28 22.77 -10.72
CA LEU A 165 -25.49 22.44 -12.13
C LEU A 165 -24.68 23.33 -13.08
N ASP A 166 -24.28 24.52 -12.64
CA ASP A 166 -23.40 25.40 -13.44
C ASP A 166 -22.02 24.78 -13.66
N LEU A 167 -21.46 24.06 -12.66
CA LEU A 167 -20.20 23.34 -12.80
C LEU A 167 -20.33 22.19 -13.82
N PHE A 168 -21.47 21.49 -13.78
CA PHE A 168 -21.74 20.44 -14.77
C PHE A 168 -21.85 21.04 -16.16
N LYS A 169 -22.72 22.04 -16.38
CA LYS A 169 -23.02 22.59 -17.71
C LYS A 169 -21.85 23.33 -18.33
N ASN A 170 -21.12 24.12 -17.55
CA ASN A 170 -20.13 25.07 -18.08
C ASN A 170 -18.69 24.56 -18.03
N ILE A 171 -18.41 23.55 -17.18
CA ILE A 171 -17.05 23.03 -17.00
C ILE A 171 -16.94 21.56 -17.44
N TYR A 172 -17.79 20.68 -16.87
CA TYR A 172 -17.64 19.26 -17.07
C TYR A 172 -18.20 18.77 -18.42
N LEU A 173 -19.41 19.18 -18.74
CA LEU A 173 -20.10 18.71 -19.98
C LEU A 173 -19.31 19.09 -21.24
N PRO A 174 -18.79 20.32 -21.41
CA PRO A 174 -17.95 20.67 -22.55
C PRO A 174 -16.59 19.92 -22.60
N ALA A 175 -16.08 19.47 -21.45
CA ALA A 175 -14.87 18.67 -21.41
C ALA A 175 -15.13 17.17 -21.70
N ALA A 176 -16.37 16.70 -21.48
CA ALA A 176 -16.76 15.31 -21.60
C ALA A 176 -17.37 14.95 -22.96
N VAL A 177 -17.90 15.91 -23.70
CA VAL A 177 -18.64 15.70 -24.94
C VAL A 177 -18.17 16.71 -25.97
N ASP A 178 -17.93 16.24 -27.22
CA ASP A 178 -17.50 17.10 -28.31
C ASP A 178 -18.55 18.18 -28.63
N GLU A 179 -18.10 19.37 -29.04
CA GLU A 179 -18.94 20.55 -29.28
C GLU A 179 -20.00 20.28 -30.35
N ASP A 180 -19.67 19.56 -31.42
CA ASP A 180 -20.63 19.20 -32.49
C ASP A 180 -21.78 18.35 -31.95
N VAL A 181 -21.47 17.41 -31.02
CA VAL A 181 -22.49 16.57 -30.38
C VAL A 181 -23.36 17.38 -29.42
N LEU A 182 -22.78 18.32 -28.70
CA LEU A 182 -23.52 19.16 -27.76
C LEU A 182 -24.50 20.11 -28.45
N THR A 183 -24.15 20.62 -29.64
CA THR A 183 -25.03 21.52 -30.39
C THR A 183 -26.26 20.81 -30.94
N GLU A 184 -26.18 19.53 -31.21
CA GLU A 184 -27.28 18.68 -31.70
C GLU A 184 -28.04 17.97 -30.56
N ASP A 185 -27.54 18.00 -29.35
CA ASP A 185 -28.09 17.28 -28.18
C ASP A 185 -29.38 17.92 -27.67
N LYS A 186 -30.51 17.24 -27.89
CA LYS A 186 -31.84 17.65 -27.42
C LYS A 186 -32.25 17.04 -26.08
N ARG A 187 -31.38 16.26 -25.46
CA ARG A 187 -31.64 15.60 -24.17
C ARG A 187 -31.77 16.64 -23.08
N ASP A 188 -32.64 16.35 -22.13
CA ASP A 188 -32.69 17.15 -20.91
C ASP A 188 -31.45 16.91 -20.03
N ILE A 189 -31.31 17.73 -18.98
CA ILE A 189 -30.13 17.67 -18.11
C ILE A 189 -30.01 16.31 -17.38
N LYS A 190 -31.14 15.67 -17.02
CA LYS A 190 -31.12 14.36 -16.37
C LYS A 190 -30.61 13.29 -17.32
N GLU A 191 -31.05 13.33 -18.57
CA GLU A 191 -30.61 12.41 -19.62
C GLU A 191 -29.13 12.61 -19.97
N GLN A 192 -28.67 13.87 -20.07
CA GLN A 192 -27.25 14.18 -20.27
C GLN A 192 -26.38 13.65 -19.12
N MET A 193 -26.78 13.90 -17.88
CA MET A 193 -26.09 13.38 -16.70
C MET A 193 -26.13 11.85 -16.63
N ALA A 194 -27.25 11.23 -16.99
CA ALA A 194 -27.39 9.77 -17.00
C ALA A 194 -26.46 9.10 -18.03
N ALA A 195 -26.29 9.68 -19.21
CA ALA A 195 -25.34 9.22 -20.22
C ALA A 195 -23.88 9.21 -19.71
N LEU A 196 -23.56 10.11 -18.78
CA LEU A 196 -22.25 10.21 -18.12
C LEU A 196 -22.19 9.48 -16.76
N ARG A 197 -23.19 8.63 -16.42
CA ARG A 197 -23.31 7.88 -15.17
C ARG A 197 -23.42 8.75 -13.92
N LEU A 198 -23.92 9.96 -14.06
CA LEU A 198 -24.08 10.95 -12.99
C LEU A 198 -25.52 11.02 -12.46
N TYR A 199 -26.49 10.40 -13.13
CA TYR A 199 -27.89 10.39 -12.75
C TYR A 199 -28.53 9.03 -13.02
N SER A 200 -29.42 8.61 -12.13
CA SER A 200 -30.26 7.41 -12.30
C SER A 200 -31.66 7.83 -12.74
N LEU A 201 -31.97 7.63 -14.05
CA LEU A 201 -33.31 7.88 -14.56
C LEU A 201 -34.37 6.97 -13.92
N LYS A 202 -33.99 5.75 -13.50
CA LYS A 202 -34.88 4.79 -12.84
C LYS A 202 -35.30 5.23 -11.46
N GLU A 203 -34.34 5.73 -10.66
CA GLU A 203 -34.58 6.14 -9.29
C GLU A 203 -34.84 7.66 -9.17
N ASP A 204 -34.77 8.39 -10.29
CA ASP A 204 -34.94 9.85 -10.46
C ASP A 204 -34.09 10.66 -9.46
N CYS A 205 -32.81 10.31 -9.32
CA CYS A 205 -31.89 11.01 -8.42
C CYS A 205 -30.43 10.97 -8.92
N PRO A 206 -29.58 11.90 -8.46
CA PRO A 206 -28.14 11.90 -8.75
C PRO A 206 -27.45 10.64 -8.23
N THR A 207 -26.34 10.25 -8.86
CA THR A 207 -25.43 9.22 -8.32
C THR A 207 -24.46 9.86 -7.30
N TYR A 208 -23.79 9.00 -6.50
CA TYR A 208 -22.74 9.49 -5.60
C TYR A 208 -21.58 10.16 -6.34
N ALA A 209 -21.29 9.75 -7.60
CA ALA A 209 -20.33 10.46 -8.46
C ALA A 209 -20.74 11.91 -8.71
N ALA A 210 -22.02 12.15 -9.01
CA ALA A 210 -22.54 13.53 -9.20
C ALA A 210 -22.44 14.33 -7.89
N ILE A 211 -22.75 13.73 -6.75
CA ILE A 211 -22.59 14.36 -5.44
C ILE A 211 -21.14 14.75 -5.18
N LEU A 212 -20.18 13.86 -5.45
CA LEU A 212 -18.76 14.13 -5.26
C LEU A 212 -18.24 15.21 -6.21
N LEU A 213 -18.66 15.21 -7.48
CA LEU A 213 -18.18 16.14 -8.49
C LEU A 213 -18.83 17.51 -8.39
N PHE A 214 -20.13 17.60 -8.09
CA PHE A 214 -20.94 18.81 -8.21
C PHE A 214 -21.80 19.14 -6.99
N GLY A 215 -21.81 18.29 -5.94
CA GLY A 215 -22.69 18.49 -4.79
C GLY A 215 -22.43 19.82 -4.06
N LYS A 216 -23.47 20.50 -3.63
CA LYS A 216 -23.36 21.72 -2.80
C LYS A 216 -22.75 21.40 -1.44
N ARG A 217 -23.08 20.23 -0.86
CA ARG A 217 -22.60 19.72 0.43
C ARG A 217 -22.36 18.22 0.37
N PRO A 218 -21.29 17.73 -0.29
CA PRO A 218 -21.02 16.30 -0.41
C PRO A 218 -20.89 15.59 0.93
N GLU A 219 -20.36 16.28 1.95
CA GLU A 219 -20.11 15.71 3.28
C GLU A 219 -21.41 15.39 4.04
N TYR A 220 -22.54 15.93 3.62
CA TYR A 220 -23.84 15.58 4.17
C TYR A 220 -24.20 14.12 3.81
N TYR A 221 -23.89 13.71 2.58
CA TYR A 221 -24.15 12.37 2.08
C TYR A 221 -22.96 11.40 2.33
N LEU A 222 -21.76 11.94 2.34
CA LEU A 222 -20.49 11.23 2.46
C LEU A 222 -19.59 11.97 3.48
N PRO A 223 -19.76 11.73 4.80
CA PRO A 223 -19.13 12.54 5.85
C PRO A 223 -17.60 12.66 5.77
N GLY A 224 -16.92 11.65 5.20
CA GLY A 224 -15.48 11.68 5.02
C GLY A 224 -15.01 12.30 3.68
N ALA A 225 -15.89 12.85 2.83
CA ALA A 225 -15.54 13.34 1.49
C ALA A 225 -14.83 14.71 1.50
N TYR A 226 -13.72 14.81 2.25
CA TYR A 226 -12.88 16.01 2.32
C TYR A 226 -11.40 15.64 2.45
N VAL A 227 -10.51 16.63 2.30
CA VAL A 227 -9.08 16.50 2.57
C VAL A 227 -8.74 17.27 3.83
N GLN A 228 -8.13 16.61 4.81
CA GLN A 228 -7.64 17.21 6.04
C GLN A 228 -6.13 17.40 5.94
N TYR A 229 -5.69 18.65 5.81
CA TYR A 229 -4.29 19.01 5.93
C TYR A 229 -3.96 19.39 7.38
N VAL A 230 -2.78 18.90 7.86
CA VAL A 230 -2.20 19.29 9.15
C VAL A 230 -0.70 19.42 9.02
N ARG A 231 -0.11 20.54 9.50
CA ARG A 231 1.33 20.72 9.62
C ARG A 231 1.74 20.64 11.08
N PHE A 232 2.67 19.70 11.35
CA PHE A 232 3.25 19.49 12.67
C PHE A 232 4.62 20.16 12.78
N LYS A 233 4.98 20.66 13.99
CA LYS A 233 6.27 21.27 14.27
C LYS A 233 7.42 20.27 14.39
N GLY A 234 7.12 18.99 14.56
CA GLY A 234 8.07 17.90 14.78
C GLY A 234 7.95 16.79 13.74
N GLU A 235 8.50 15.63 14.09
CA GLU A 235 8.61 14.46 13.20
C GLU A 235 7.47 13.44 13.40
N ASP A 236 6.58 13.66 14.35
CA ASP A 236 5.45 12.79 14.64
C ASP A 236 4.16 13.57 14.95
N ASN A 237 3.06 12.86 15.09
CA ASN A 237 1.74 13.44 15.37
C ASN A 237 1.51 13.83 16.85
N ALA A 238 2.48 13.63 17.73
CA ALA A 238 2.45 14.12 19.12
C ALA A 238 3.00 15.56 19.21
N ALA A 239 3.64 16.07 18.12
CA ALA A 239 4.16 17.43 18.06
C ALA A 239 3.05 18.46 17.94
N ASP A 240 3.36 19.70 18.31
CA ASP A 240 2.45 20.84 18.20
C ASP A 240 1.99 21.05 16.75
N ILE A 241 0.72 21.36 16.56
CA ILE A 241 0.15 21.73 15.26
C ILE A 241 0.50 23.19 14.96
N VAL A 242 1.13 23.40 13.81
CA VAL A 242 1.49 24.74 13.30
C VAL A 242 0.38 25.32 12.44
N ASN A 243 -0.25 24.49 11.64
CA ASN A 243 -1.31 24.88 10.71
C ASN A 243 -2.22 23.69 10.42
N GLU A 244 -3.50 23.96 10.25
CA GLU A 244 -4.48 22.99 9.77
C GLU A 244 -5.42 23.61 8.74
N HIS A 245 -5.87 22.82 7.78
CA HIS A 245 -6.84 23.25 6.80
C HIS A 245 -7.75 22.10 6.37
N LYS A 246 -9.06 22.35 6.32
CA LYS A 246 -10.06 21.42 5.81
C LYS A 246 -10.52 21.83 4.43
N PHE A 247 -10.21 21.05 3.40
CA PHE A 247 -10.74 21.23 2.05
C PHE A 247 -12.04 20.45 1.91
N SER A 248 -13.17 21.15 2.03
CA SER A 248 -14.53 20.59 1.95
C SER A 248 -15.31 21.19 0.79
N GLY A 249 -16.30 20.46 0.30
CA GLY A 249 -17.10 20.76 -0.88
C GLY A 249 -16.90 19.76 -2.01
N CYS A 250 -17.52 20.00 -3.18
CA CYS A 250 -17.37 19.10 -4.31
C CYS A 250 -15.95 19.15 -4.90
N LEU A 251 -15.57 18.07 -5.61
CA LEU A 251 -14.23 17.94 -6.18
C LEU A 251 -13.85 19.08 -7.11
N LEU A 252 -14.78 19.57 -7.94
CA LEU A 252 -14.52 20.69 -8.83
C LEU A 252 -14.25 22.02 -8.09
N ASP A 253 -14.69 22.15 -6.84
CA ASP A 253 -14.36 23.32 -6.01
C ASP A 253 -13.04 23.16 -5.25
N ILE A 254 -12.77 21.93 -4.74
CA ILE A 254 -11.62 21.73 -3.86
C ILE A 254 -10.32 21.51 -4.62
N LEU A 255 -10.36 20.91 -5.82
CA LEU A 255 -9.16 20.62 -6.60
C LEU A 255 -8.37 21.88 -6.98
N PRO A 256 -8.99 22.98 -7.51
CA PRO A 256 -8.25 24.20 -7.76
C PRO A 256 -7.65 24.84 -6.50
N LYS A 257 -8.36 24.71 -5.35
CA LYS A 257 -7.86 25.21 -4.05
C LYS A 257 -6.66 24.41 -3.57
N LEU A 258 -6.70 23.07 -3.73
CA LEU A 258 -5.57 22.18 -3.41
C LEU A 258 -4.36 22.49 -4.29
N ASP A 259 -4.57 22.71 -5.58
CA ASP A 259 -3.51 23.04 -6.53
C ASP A 259 -2.78 24.33 -6.11
N THR A 260 -3.54 25.40 -5.85
CA THR A 260 -3.01 26.67 -5.31
C THR A 260 -2.32 26.47 -3.96
N PHE A 261 -2.91 25.67 -3.07
CA PHE A 261 -2.35 25.43 -1.73
C PHE A 261 -1.02 24.67 -1.80
N ILE A 262 -0.88 23.68 -2.68
CA ILE A 262 0.37 22.99 -2.89
C ILE A 262 1.46 23.97 -3.33
N GLU A 263 1.17 24.84 -4.29
CA GLU A 263 2.14 25.78 -4.81
C GLU A 263 2.55 26.87 -3.80
N THR A 264 1.62 27.33 -2.97
CA THR A 264 1.84 28.50 -2.10
C THR A 264 2.19 28.16 -0.67
N ALA A 265 1.76 27.00 -0.15
CA ALA A 265 1.89 26.66 1.26
C ALA A 265 2.77 25.41 1.50
N ILE A 266 2.89 24.51 0.52
CA ILE A 266 3.63 23.25 0.67
C ILE A 266 5.00 23.33 0.02
N VAL A 267 5.08 23.87 -1.21
CA VAL A 267 6.31 23.90 -1.99
C VAL A 267 7.13 25.13 -1.64
N GLU A 268 8.23 24.90 -0.96
CA GLU A 268 9.23 25.93 -0.62
C GLU A 268 10.42 25.83 -1.55
N LYS A 269 10.94 26.99 -1.97
CA LYS A 269 12.16 27.10 -2.78
C LYS A 269 13.30 27.61 -1.93
N SER A 270 14.42 26.93 -1.93
CA SER A 270 15.62 27.35 -1.20
C SER A 270 16.83 27.39 -2.12
N PRO A 271 17.65 28.43 -2.11
CA PRO A 271 18.92 28.43 -2.80
C PRO A 271 19.89 27.50 -2.08
N LYS A 272 20.48 26.53 -2.79
CA LYS A 272 21.58 25.68 -2.27
C LYS A 272 22.88 26.01 -3.01
N PRO A 273 23.99 26.28 -2.30
CA PRO A 273 25.27 26.51 -2.92
C PRO A 273 25.75 25.21 -3.60
N ILE A 274 26.12 25.32 -4.89
CA ILE A 274 26.79 24.26 -5.66
C ILE A 274 28.27 24.53 -5.79
N SER A 275 28.69 25.76 -5.53
CA SER A 275 30.09 26.18 -5.40
C SER A 275 30.12 27.48 -4.59
N PRO A 276 31.32 27.96 -4.17
CA PRO A 276 31.44 29.24 -3.45
C PRO A 276 30.81 30.46 -4.15
N LEU A 277 30.60 30.39 -5.46
CA LEU A 277 30.03 31.48 -6.27
C LEU A 277 28.76 31.11 -7.05
N ARG A 278 28.22 29.91 -6.85
CA ARG A 278 27.06 29.42 -7.62
C ARG A 278 26.04 28.75 -6.71
N GLU A 279 24.77 29.09 -6.90
CA GLU A 279 23.63 28.48 -6.22
C GLU A 279 22.70 27.81 -7.22
N LYS A 280 21.99 26.78 -6.77
CA LYS A 280 20.87 26.15 -7.48
C LYS A 280 19.62 26.26 -6.61
N MET A 281 18.51 26.67 -7.21
CA MET A 281 17.21 26.60 -6.54
C MET A 281 16.76 25.13 -6.40
N VAL A 282 16.47 24.71 -5.19
CA VAL A 282 15.99 23.37 -4.87
C VAL A 282 14.63 23.49 -4.22
N TYR A 283 13.71 22.61 -4.59
CA TYR A 283 12.39 22.51 -3.97
C TYR A 283 12.45 21.53 -2.82
N ASN A 284 11.71 21.78 -1.73
CA ASN A 284 11.50 20.77 -0.70
C ASN A 284 10.75 19.55 -1.27
N TYR A 285 9.74 19.80 -2.13
CA TYR A 285 8.97 18.76 -2.84
C TYR A 285 8.72 19.20 -4.28
N PRO A 286 8.83 18.30 -5.29
CA PRO A 286 8.37 18.58 -6.64
C PRO A 286 6.84 18.73 -6.67
N THR A 287 6.33 19.89 -7.09
CA THR A 287 4.89 20.20 -7.14
C THR A 287 4.10 19.11 -7.85
N TRP A 288 4.61 18.66 -9.01
CA TRP A 288 3.94 17.65 -9.81
C TRP A 288 3.79 16.32 -9.08
N ALA A 289 4.82 15.89 -8.31
CA ALA A 289 4.77 14.62 -7.58
C ALA A 289 3.72 14.64 -6.47
N ILE A 290 3.65 15.74 -5.68
CA ILE A 290 2.65 15.87 -4.60
C ILE A 290 1.23 15.92 -5.19
N ARG A 291 1.05 16.68 -6.29
CA ARG A 291 -0.24 16.73 -7.00
C ARG A 291 -0.69 15.34 -7.46
N GLU A 292 0.18 14.58 -8.10
CA GLU A 292 -0.14 13.23 -8.59
C GLU A 292 -0.53 12.29 -7.47
N LEU A 293 0.19 12.33 -6.33
CA LEU A 293 -0.13 11.50 -5.16
C LEU A 293 -1.48 11.85 -4.54
N LEU A 294 -1.83 13.14 -4.45
CA LEU A 294 -3.15 13.58 -3.97
C LEU A 294 -4.27 13.21 -4.95
N MET A 295 -4.04 13.34 -6.27
CA MET A 295 -5.03 12.92 -7.27
C MET A 295 -5.28 11.41 -7.20
N ASN A 296 -4.22 10.60 -7.01
CA ASN A 296 -4.39 9.17 -6.78
C ASN A 296 -5.20 8.90 -5.50
N ALA A 297 -4.96 9.65 -4.41
CA ALA A 297 -5.77 9.51 -3.21
C ALA A 297 -7.25 9.81 -3.48
N VAL A 298 -7.59 10.85 -4.24
CA VAL A 298 -8.98 11.18 -4.62
C VAL A 298 -9.62 10.07 -5.47
N MET A 299 -8.93 9.57 -6.48
CA MET A 299 -9.47 8.55 -7.40
C MET A 299 -9.65 7.18 -6.75
N HIS A 300 -8.78 6.82 -5.81
CA HIS A 300 -8.78 5.48 -5.20
C HIS A 300 -9.39 5.44 -3.79
N ARG A 301 -9.85 6.58 -3.26
CA ARG A 301 -10.48 6.65 -1.95
C ARG A 301 -11.72 5.75 -1.85
N ASP A 302 -11.85 5.03 -0.72
CA ASP A 302 -13.13 4.43 -0.32
C ASP A 302 -14.07 5.51 0.23
N TYR A 303 -14.99 5.99 -0.61
CA TYR A 303 -15.95 7.02 -0.23
C TYR A 303 -17.06 6.52 0.70
N GLN A 304 -17.17 5.23 0.98
CA GLN A 304 -18.04 4.69 2.03
C GLN A 304 -17.43 4.85 3.43
N SER A 305 -16.13 5.16 3.52
CA SER A 305 -15.45 5.42 4.78
C SER A 305 -15.68 6.86 5.24
N ASN A 306 -15.91 7.05 6.54
CA ASN A 306 -16.00 8.36 7.17
C ASN A 306 -14.61 9.01 7.41
N THR A 307 -13.51 8.27 7.20
CA THR A 307 -12.15 8.79 7.35
C THR A 307 -11.79 9.64 6.14
N PRO A 308 -11.38 10.92 6.30
CA PRO A 308 -10.97 11.76 5.18
C PRO A 308 -9.63 11.33 4.58
N ILE A 309 -9.27 11.94 3.45
CA ILE A 309 -7.88 11.93 2.99
C ILE A 309 -7.08 12.77 3.99
N LYS A 310 -6.06 12.16 4.62
CA LYS A 310 -5.14 12.85 5.52
C LYS A 310 -3.92 13.28 4.72
N PHE A 311 -3.64 14.56 4.74
CA PHE A 311 -2.48 15.17 4.12
C PHE A 311 -1.65 15.83 5.21
N TYR A 312 -0.68 15.10 5.78
CA TYR A 312 0.11 15.52 6.93
C TYR A 312 1.50 15.93 6.50
N GLN A 313 1.92 17.11 6.96
CA GLN A 313 3.27 17.61 6.77
C GLN A 313 4.00 17.67 8.12
N TYR A 314 5.05 16.89 8.23
CA TYR A 314 5.98 16.91 9.35
C TYR A 314 7.21 17.76 9.00
N GLN A 315 8.11 17.92 9.94
CA GLN A 315 9.34 18.68 9.73
C GLN A 315 10.22 18.08 8.62
N ASN A 316 10.22 16.77 8.47
CA ASN A 316 11.13 16.03 7.57
C ASN A 316 10.43 15.27 6.44
N ARG A 317 9.11 15.30 6.34
CA ARG A 317 8.35 14.54 5.33
C ARG A 317 6.91 14.99 5.18
N ILE A 318 6.29 14.51 4.11
CA ILE A 318 4.84 14.52 3.91
C ILE A 318 4.32 13.09 3.96
N GLU A 319 3.15 12.91 4.58
CA GLU A 319 2.36 11.68 4.57
C GLU A 319 0.98 11.95 3.98
N ILE A 320 0.53 11.08 3.06
CA ILE A 320 -0.82 11.10 2.52
C ILE A 320 -1.45 9.74 2.80
N ASP A 321 -2.45 9.72 3.71
CA ASP A 321 -3.20 8.51 4.03
C ASP A 321 -4.60 8.57 3.42
N ASN A 322 -4.99 7.49 2.81
CA ASN A 322 -6.25 7.34 2.09
C ASN A 322 -7.05 6.16 2.63
N ALA A 323 -8.35 6.36 2.87
CA ALA A 323 -9.24 5.27 3.23
C ALA A 323 -9.38 4.27 2.07
N GLY A 324 -9.30 2.98 2.39
CA GLY A 324 -9.29 1.87 1.44
C GLY A 324 -7.87 1.48 1.01
N GLY A 325 -7.58 0.17 1.01
CA GLY A 325 -6.34 -0.39 0.51
C GLY A 325 -6.29 -0.47 -1.02
N LEU A 326 -5.42 -1.32 -1.56
CA LEU A 326 -5.40 -1.64 -2.99
C LEU A 326 -6.75 -2.19 -3.44
N TYR A 327 -7.16 -1.90 -4.69
CA TYR A 327 -8.49 -2.21 -5.19
C TYR A 327 -8.46 -3.15 -6.41
N GLY A 328 -9.50 -3.98 -6.55
CA GLY A 328 -9.68 -4.86 -7.70
C GLY A 328 -8.59 -5.93 -7.81
N ASN A 329 -7.90 -5.97 -8.95
CA ASN A 329 -6.80 -6.89 -9.21
C ASN A 329 -5.44 -6.38 -8.69
N ALA A 330 -5.37 -5.14 -8.18
CA ALA A 330 -4.15 -4.61 -7.59
C ALA A 330 -3.91 -5.23 -6.21
N ASN A 331 -2.71 -5.75 -5.99
CA ASN A 331 -2.27 -6.35 -4.73
C ASN A 331 -0.82 -5.99 -4.43
N LYS A 332 -0.34 -6.38 -3.24
CA LYS A 332 1.02 -6.05 -2.78
C LYS A 332 2.14 -6.55 -3.71
N GLU A 333 1.91 -7.66 -4.41
CA GLU A 333 2.92 -8.29 -5.28
C GLU A 333 3.03 -7.60 -6.64
N ASN A 334 1.92 -7.04 -7.14
CA ASN A 334 1.86 -6.44 -8.47
C ASN A 334 1.81 -4.89 -8.47
N PHE A 335 1.63 -4.26 -7.30
CA PHE A 335 1.71 -2.82 -7.17
C PHE A 335 3.15 -2.32 -7.45
N PRO A 336 3.36 -1.23 -8.19
CA PRO A 336 2.39 -0.30 -8.79
C PRO A 336 2.02 -0.60 -10.26
N ASN A 337 2.28 -1.81 -10.76
CA ASN A 337 2.17 -2.14 -12.20
C ASN A 337 0.74 -2.44 -12.64
N VAL A 338 -0.17 -2.79 -11.72
CA VAL A 338 -1.58 -3.06 -11.99
C VAL A 338 -2.42 -1.97 -11.33
N ASN A 339 -3.26 -1.31 -12.13
CA ASN A 339 -4.16 -0.25 -11.68
C ASN A 339 -5.61 -0.60 -12.00
N ASP A 340 -6.40 -0.80 -10.94
CA ASP A 340 -7.86 -0.81 -11.02
C ASP A 340 -8.40 0.40 -10.27
N TYR A 341 -9.29 1.15 -10.90
CA TYR A 341 -9.90 2.33 -10.27
C TYR A 341 -11.07 1.93 -9.37
N ARG A 342 -11.02 2.34 -8.10
CA ARG A 342 -12.15 2.19 -7.18
C ARG A 342 -13.32 3.08 -7.62
N ASN A 343 -13.01 4.26 -8.15
CA ASN A 343 -13.97 5.26 -8.59
C ASN A 343 -13.71 5.64 -10.06
N PRO A 344 -14.11 4.78 -11.02
CA PRO A 344 -13.79 4.97 -12.43
C PRO A 344 -14.45 6.21 -13.07
N VAL A 345 -15.65 6.63 -12.60
CA VAL A 345 -16.32 7.85 -13.10
C VAL A 345 -15.57 9.09 -12.62
N ILE A 346 -15.13 9.11 -11.36
CA ILE A 346 -14.27 10.19 -10.83
C ILE A 346 -12.92 10.20 -11.55
N ALA A 347 -12.30 9.03 -11.76
CA ALA A 347 -11.03 8.94 -12.48
C ALA A 347 -11.14 9.46 -13.93
N GLU A 348 -12.24 9.16 -14.61
CA GLU A 348 -12.51 9.69 -15.95
C GLU A 348 -12.71 11.21 -15.91
N ALA A 349 -13.50 11.72 -14.96
CA ALA A 349 -13.67 13.15 -14.78
C ALA A 349 -12.34 13.88 -14.53
N MET A 350 -11.45 13.31 -13.70
CA MET A 350 -10.12 13.88 -13.45
C MET A 350 -9.25 13.91 -14.73
N LYS A 351 -9.35 12.90 -15.58
CA LYS A 351 -8.65 12.85 -16.87
C LYS A 351 -9.19 13.88 -17.86
N LEU A 352 -10.51 14.00 -17.98
CA LEU A 352 -11.17 14.95 -18.88
C LEU A 352 -10.87 16.40 -18.50
N LEU A 353 -10.82 16.69 -17.20
CA LEU A 353 -10.51 18.02 -16.67
C LEU A 353 -9.00 18.32 -16.57
N GLY A 354 -8.12 17.38 -17.01
CA GLY A 354 -6.68 17.59 -17.09
C GLY A 354 -5.92 17.47 -15.75
N TYR A 355 -6.59 16.99 -14.70
CA TYR A 355 -5.91 16.77 -13.40
C TYR A 355 -5.01 15.53 -13.38
N VAL A 356 -5.25 14.55 -14.25
CA VAL A 356 -4.53 13.28 -14.29
C VAL A 356 -4.12 12.93 -15.73
N ASN A 357 -2.94 12.35 -15.88
CA ASN A 357 -2.42 11.91 -17.17
C ASN A 357 -3.09 10.60 -17.65
N ARG A 358 -3.32 10.50 -18.97
CA ARG A 358 -4.01 9.36 -19.61
C ARG A 358 -3.20 8.05 -19.67
N TYR A 359 -1.90 8.03 -19.30
CA TYR A 359 -0.97 6.96 -19.67
C TYR A 359 -0.50 6.04 -18.55
N ASN A 360 -1.17 5.97 -17.40
CA ASN A 360 -0.84 5.08 -16.28
C ASN A 360 0.66 5.09 -15.85
N ARG A 361 1.35 6.22 -15.98
CA ARG A 361 2.77 6.39 -15.62
C ARG A 361 2.99 7.20 -14.34
N GLY A 362 1.91 7.49 -13.60
CA GLY A 362 1.93 8.41 -12.47
C GLY A 362 2.98 8.05 -11.41
N ILE A 363 2.91 6.87 -10.83
CA ILE A 363 3.83 6.45 -9.76
C ILE A 363 5.28 6.37 -10.24
N ALA A 364 5.54 5.81 -11.43
CA ALA A 364 6.90 5.73 -11.96
C ALA A 364 7.51 7.12 -12.20
N ARG A 365 6.70 8.06 -12.67
CA ARG A 365 7.12 9.46 -12.85
C ARG A 365 7.31 10.16 -11.49
N VAL A 366 6.41 9.95 -10.53
CA VAL A 366 6.58 10.44 -9.15
C VAL A 366 7.95 10.03 -8.60
N GLN A 367 8.29 8.73 -8.65
CA GLN A 367 9.58 8.24 -8.18
C GLN A 367 10.76 8.89 -8.90
N LYS A 368 10.66 9.08 -10.21
CA LYS A 368 11.69 9.75 -11.01
C LYS A 368 11.87 11.22 -10.58
N GLU A 369 10.78 11.98 -10.52
CA GLU A 369 10.80 13.41 -10.16
C GLU A 369 11.35 13.62 -8.73
N LEU A 370 10.94 12.75 -7.78
CA LEU A 370 11.44 12.79 -6.40
C LEU A 370 12.95 12.52 -6.33
N ARG A 371 13.46 11.51 -7.05
CA ARG A 371 14.89 11.21 -7.10
C ARG A 371 15.69 12.36 -7.72
N GLU A 372 15.20 12.93 -8.82
CA GLU A 372 15.85 14.04 -9.51
C GLU A 372 15.89 15.32 -8.66
N ASN A 373 14.88 15.51 -7.79
CA ASN A 373 14.86 16.64 -6.85
C ASN A 373 15.68 16.39 -5.57
N GLY A 374 16.04 15.13 -5.28
CA GLY A 374 16.82 14.77 -4.08
C GLY A 374 16.00 14.29 -2.89
N ASN A 375 14.68 14.06 -3.04
CA ASN A 375 13.82 13.50 -1.98
C ASN A 375 14.07 12.01 -1.71
N GLY A 376 14.70 11.30 -2.65
CA GLY A 376 14.71 9.84 -2.66
C GLY A 376 13.39 9.26 -3.19
N ASP A 377 13.16 7.97 -2.93
CA ASP A 377 11.93 7.31 -3.36
C ASP A 377 10.78 7.52 -2.36
N ALA A 378 9.56 7.76 -2.86
CA ALA A 378 8.37 7.68 -2.05
C ALA A 378 8.17 6.23 -1.55
N THR A 379 7.79 6.08 -0.30
CA THR A 379 7.48 4.77 0.30
C THR A 379 5.97 4.59 0.43
N PHE A 380 5.48 3.38 0.14
CA PHE A 380 4.06 3.07 0.13
C PHE A 380 3.71 2.05 1.21
N SER A 381 2.70 2.34 2.01
CA SER A 381 2.12 1.42 2.98
C SER A 381 0.90 0.73 2.36
N VAL A 382 1.11 -0.45 1.79
CA VAL A 382 0.08 -1.23 1.06
C VAL A 382 -0.35 -2.51 1.78
N ALA A 383 0.20 -2.78 2.94
CA ALA A 383 -0.10 -4.00 3.70
C ALA A 383 -1.47 -3.95 4.39
N ASN A 384 -2.02 -2.77 4.62
CA ASN A 384 -3.30 -2.57 5.28
C ASN A 384 -4.42 -2.55 4.24
N ILE A 385 -5.48 -3.32 4.48
CA ILE A 385 -6.64 -3.43 3.59
C ILE A 385 -7.54 -2.19 3.67
N THR A 386 -7.49 -1.48 4.80
CA THR A 386 -8.37 -0.35 5.08
C THR A 386 -7.75 1.01 4.84
N VAL A 387 -6.43 1.06 4.70
CA VAL A 387 -5.68 2.32 4.52
C VAL A 387 -4.54 2.09 3.54
N PHE A 388 -4.42 3.01 2.59
CA PHE A 388 -3.27 3.14 1.71
C PHE A 388 -2.52 4.42 2.10
N GLY A 389 -1.24 4.28 2.44
CA GLY A 389 -0.40 5.41 2.82
C GLY A 389 0.76 5.62 1.86
N VAL A 390 1.15 6.87 1.68
CA VAL A 390 2.38 7.25 0.99
C VAL A 390 3.17 8.26 1.82
N ASN A 391 4.49 8.07 1.87
CA ASN A 391 5.41 8.93 2.57
C ASN A 391 6.46 9.47 1.60
N VAL A 392 6.69 10.78 1.62
CA VAL A 392 7.66 11.50 0.80
C VAL A 392 8.58 12.29 1.73
N ALA A 393 9.87 11.96 1.74
CA ALA A 393 10.87 12.70 2.51
C ALA A 393 11.08 14.11 1.94
N ASP A 394 11.35 15.08 2.80
CA ASP A 394 11.73 16.44 2.38
C ASP A 394 13.17 16.45 1.81
N ALA A 395 13.37 17.05 0.65
CA ALA A 395 14.68 17.12 0.01
C ALA A 395 15.72 17.91 0.84
N ALA A 396 15.31 18.82 1.71
CA ALA A 396 16.22 19.53 2.61
C ALA A 396 16.86 18.60 3.64
N PHE A 397 16.13 17.56 4.09
CA PHE A 397 16.61 16.58 5.06
C PHE A 397 17.36 15.39 4.43
N THR A 398 17.14 15.13 3.14
CA THR A 398 17.85 14.07 2.41
C THR A 398 19.16 14.56 1.77
N ALA A 399 19.29 15.85 1.53
CA ALA A 399 20.37 16.43 0.72
C ALA A 399 21.70 16.64 1.46
N ASP A 400 21.76 16.50 2.79
CA ASP A 400 23.04 16.58 3.54
C ASP A 400 24.01 15.42 3.22
N GLY A 401 23.59 14.43 2.42
CA GLY A 401 24.39 13.29 2.03
C GLY A 401 24.63 13.07 0.53
N GLN A 402 23.91 13.75 -0.36
CA GLN A 402 23.91 13.41 -1.80
C GLN A 402 24.61 14.44 -2.73
N LEU A 403 24.79 15.68 -2.29
CA LEU A 403 25.41 16.73 -3.11
C LEU A 403 26.93 16.63 -3.24
N ASP A 404 27.62 15.92 -2.33
CA ASP A 404 29.07 15.76 -2.37
C ASP A 404 29.58 14.70 -3.36
N LEU A 405 28.69 13.80 -3.85
CA LEU A 405 29.10 12.70 -4.73
C LEU A 405 29.17 13.07 -6.22
N ASP A 406 28.33 13.98 -6.68
CA ASP A 406 28.31 14.37 -8.11
C ASP A 406 29.38 15.36 -8.48
N PHE A 407 29.92 16.09 -7.51
CA PHE A 407 30.98 17.07 -7.75
C PHE A 407 32.36 16.39 -7.88
N ALA A 408 32.63 15.37 -7.10
CA ALA A 408 33.89 14.61 -7.14
C ALA A 408 34.07 13.81 -8.45
N ASN A 409 32.97 13.46 -9.13
CA ASN A 409 33.02 12.69 -10.38
C ASN A 409 33.09 13.55 -11.64
N LYS A 410 32.91 14.87 -11.55
CA LYS A 410 32.96 15.80 -12.73
C LYS A 410 34.19 16.65 -12.85
N THR A 411 35.02 16.77 -11.81
CA THR A 411 36.29 17.50 -11.86
C THR A 411 37.40 16.49 -11.61
N GLY A 412 38.00 16.02 -12.70
CA GLY A 412 39.15 15.10 -12.68
C GLY A 412 40.46 15.75 -12.17
N ASP A 413 40.43 16.48 -11.07
CA ASP A 413 41.59 17.13 -10.48
C ASP A 413 41.91 16.50 -9.11
N SER A 414 43.04 15.79 -9.07
CA SER A 414 43.44 14.86 -8.02
C SER A 414 44.16 15.51 -6.82
N ASN A 415 44.06 16.84 -6.61
CA ASN A 415 44.89 17.53 -5.59
C ASN A 415 44.14 18.36 -4.53
N VAL A 416 42.84 18.21 -4.36
CA VAL A 416 42.08 18.89 -3.27
C VAL A 416 41.46 17.92 -2.24
N ALA A 417 41.85 16.65 -2.29
CA ALA A 417 41.20 15.56 -1.54
C ALA A 417 41.81 15.27 -0.15
N SER A 418 42.47 16.23 0.52
CA SER A 418 43.13 15.90 1.80
C SER A 418 42.41 16.41 3.09
N ASN A 419 41.22 17.04 3.03
CA ASN A 419 40.59 17.53 4.25
C ASN A 419 39.05 17.46 4.35
N ILE A 420 38.38 16.62 3.54
CA ILE A 420 36.94 16.34 3.76
C ILE A 420 36.76 14.83 3.76
N ALA A 421 36.64 14.25 4.98
CA ALA A 421 36.35 12.83 5.15
C ALA A 421 35.02 12.48 4.52
N SER A 422 35.04 11.80 3.38
CA SER A 422 33.88 11.32 2.66
C SER A 422 33.08 10.34 3.54
N LYS A 423 31.84 10.70 3.91
CA LYS A 423 30.90 9.77 4.57
C LYS A 423 30.57 8.64 3.61
N LYS A 424 31.31 7.54 3.64
CA LYS A 424 31.03 6.31 2.88
C LYS A 424 29.64 5.78 3.22
N ARG A 425 28.82 5.49 2.21
CA ARG A 425 27.58 4.70 2.39
C ARG A 425 27.98 3.24 2.58
N TYR A 426 27.64 2.70 3.75
CA TYR A 426 27.82 1.29 4.06
C TYR A 426 26.46 0.58 4.01
N SER A 427 26.39 -0.63 3.42
CA SER A 427 25.26 -1.53 3.69
C SER A 427 25.24 -1.85 5.20
N LYS A 428 24.14 -2.43 5.69
CA LYS A 428 24.03 -2.79 7.11
C LYS A 428 25.16 -3.71 7.57
N GLU A 429 25.52 -4.68 6.74
CA GLU A 429 26.61 -5.63 6.99
C GLU A 429 27.99 -4.96 6.87
N GLN A 430 28.17 -4.06 5.90
CA GLN A 430 29.40 -3.28 5.76
C GLN A 430 29.60 -2.35 6.96
N MET A 431 28.53 -1.71 7.45
CA MET A 431 28.56 -0.87 8.64
C MET A 431 28.97 -1.66 9.89
N GLN A 432 28.40 -2.84 10.08
CA GLN A 432 28.79 -3.73 11.18
C GLN A 432 30.28 -4.10 11.12
N ARG A 433 30.80 -4.43 9.92
CA ARG A 433 32.24 -4.71 9.75
C ARG A 433 33.12 -3.51 10.09
N VAL A 434 32.78 -2.31 9.62
CA VAL A 434 33.54 -1.09 9.92
C VAL A 434 33.52 -0.75 11.41
N ILE A 435 32.40 -0.99 12.09
CA ILE A 435 32.32 -0.84 13.56
C ILE A 435 33.22 -1.87 14.26
N LEU A 436 33.18 -3.14 13.83
CA LEU A 436 34.06 -4.19 14.40
C LEU A 436 35.54 -3.87 14.17
N ASP A 437 35.90 -3.42 12.98
CA ASP A 437 37.28 -3.00 12.67
C ASP A 437 37.72 -1.78 13.51
N SER A 438 36.78 -0.89 13.83
CA SER A 438 37.02 0.27 14.69
C SER A 438 37.15 -0.10 16.17
N CYS A 439 36.72 -1.29 16.57
CA CYS A 439 36.66 -1.79 17.94
C CYS A 439 37.68 -2.91 18.22
N GLN A 440 38.82 -2.96 17.52
CA GLN A 440 39.87 -3.96 17.78
C GLN A 440 40.40 -3.83 19.23
N ASP A 441 40.48 -2.60 19.74
CA ASP A 441 40.73 -2.26 21.13
C ASP A 441 39.50 -1.56 21.72
N TYR A 442 39.48 -1.38 23.06
CA TYR A 442 38.39 -0.65 23.70
C TYR A 442 38.33 0.79 23.25
N SER A 443 37.30 1.13 22.50
CA SER A 443 37.04 2.46 21.93
C SER A 443 35.76 3.06 22.51
N SER A 444 35.77 4.38 22.74
CA SER A 444 34.58 5.13 23.14
C SER A 444 33.58 5.24 21.98
N LEU A 445 32.35 5.59 22.32
CA LEU A 445 31.31 5.77 21.28
C LEU A 445 31.64 6.90 20.31
N GLU A 446 32.27 7.96 20.79
CA GLU A 446 32.73 9.11 20.01
C GLU A 446 33.84 8.71 19.03
N GLU A 447 34.84 7.96 19.51
CA GLU A 447 35.94 7.45 18.65
C GLU A 447 35.44 6.51 17.55
N ILE A 448 34.46 5.64 17.86
CA ILE A 448 33.81 4.77 16.88
C ILE A 448 33.04 5.63 15.85
N ALA A 449 32.29 6.62 16.34
CA ALA A 449 31.49 7.51 15.52
C ALA A 449 32.35 8.30 14.53
N ASP A 450 33.49 8.83 14.97
CA ASP A 450 34.45 9.56 14.14
C ASP A 450 35.07 8.68 13.06
N ARG A 451 35.52 7.45 13.42
CA ARG A 451 36.11 6.50 12.47
C ARG A 451 35.11 6.02 11.42
N VAL A 452 33.85 5.85 11.82
CA VAL A 452 32.75 5.42 10.95
C VAL A 452 32.17 6.58 10.14
N GLY A 453 32.42 7.82 10.55
CA GLY A 453 31.88 9.03 9.92
C GLY A 453 30.36 9.18 10.12
N ARG A 454 29.85 8.82 11.32
CA ARG A 454 28.45 8.95 11.71
C ARG A 454 28.32 9.56 13.09
N SER A 455 27.14 10.09 13.45
CA SER A 455 26.92 10.60 14.81
C SER A 455 26.96 9.47 15.84
N ALA A 456 27.50 9.76 17.03
CA ALA A 456 27.56 8.83 18.16
C ALA A 456 26.16 8.29 18.54
N GLN A 457 25.15 9.15 18.50
CA GLN A 457 23.76 8.76 18.79
C GLN A 457 23.20 7.77 17.76
N TYR A 458 23.51 7.97 16.46
CA TYR A 458 23.11 7.03 15.40
C TYR A 458 23.75 5.65 15.61
N ILE A 459 25.08 5.61 15.83
CA ILE A 459 25.79 4.35 16.08
C ILE A 459 25.24 3.64 17.31
N LYS A 460 24.99 4.37 18.41
CA LYS A 460 24.43 3.82 19.65
C LYS A 460 23.05 3.18 19.42
N ASN A 461 22.13 3.89 18.78
CA ASN A 461 20.74 3.48 18.67
C ASN A 461 20.52 2.34 17.65
N TYR A 462 21.30 2.32 16.56
CA TYR A 462 21.03 1.39 15.46
C TYR A 462 21.98 0.19 15.39
N TYR A 463 23.15 0.27 16.04
CA TYR A 463 24.19 -0.78 15.91
C TYR A 463 24.67 -1.33 17.25
N ILE A 464 25.09 -0.50 18.20
CA ILE A 464 25.80 -0.96 19.42
C ILE A 464 24.97 -1.93 20.25
N ALA A 465 23.71 -1.59 20.57
CA ALA A 465 22.84 -2.45 21.37
C ALA A 465 22.67 -3.83 20.72
N ARG A 466 22.37 -3.84 19.44
CA ARG A 466 22.16 -5.06 18.67
C ARG A 466 23.43 -5.92 18.54
N MET A 467 24.56 -5.29 18.25
CA MET A 467 25.84 -6.02 18.13
C MET A 467 26.32 -6.61 19.45
N ILE A 468 25.92 -6.02 20.58
CA ILE A 468 26.15 -6.61 21.92
C ILE A 468 25.24 -7.81 22.13
N ASP A 469 23.96 -7.71 21.78
CA ASP A 469 22.97 -8.80 21.89
C ASP A 469 23.33 -9.99 20.97
N GLU A 470 23.86 -9.70 19.79
CA GLU A 470 24.40 -10.70 18.83
C GLU A 470 25.78 -11.27 19.26
N GLY A 471 26.36 -10.78 20.37
CA GLY A 471 27.64 -11.26 20.88
C GLY A 471 28.88 -10.82 20.10
N LEU A 472 28.73 -9.84 19.20
CA LEU A 472 29.81 -9.32 18.34
C LEU A 472 30.68 -8.27 19.05
N LEU A 473 30.09 -7.53 20.03
CA LEU A 473 30.77 -6.51 20.83
C LEU A 473 30.63 -6.82 22.33
N GLU A 474 31.63 -6.44 23.10
CA GLU A 474 31.58 -6.44 24.57
C GLU A 474 31.75 -5.03 25.13
N ARG A 475 31.18 -4.81 26.32
CA ARG A 475 31.28 -3.57 27.09
C ARG A 475 32.43 -3.66 28.09
N LYS A 476 33.14 -2.57 28.26
CA LYS A 476 34.17 -2.47 29.31
C LYS A 476 33.60 -2.24 30.69
N PHE A 477 32.52 -1.47 30.82
CA PHE A 477 31.87 -1.07 32.06
C PHE A 477 30.40 -1.50 32.10
N PRO A 478 29.75 -1.51 33.28
CA PRO A 478 28.32 -1.79 33.39
C PRO A 478 27.47 -0.83 32.53
N MET A 479 26.23 -1.23 32.28
CA MET A 479 25.28 -0.46 31.45
C MET A 479 25.13 0.97 32.01
N ASN A 480 25.13 1.98 31.15
CA ASN A 480 25.01 3.41 31.46
C ASN A 480 26.19 4.07 32.16
N HIS A 481 27.37 3.46 32.13
CA HIS A 481 28.57 4.11 32.62
C HIS A 481 28.97 5.31 31.74
N PRO A 482 29.30 6.51 32.28
CA PRO A 482 29.58 7.71 31.48
C PRO A 482 30.78 7.56 30.55
N ASN A 483 31.79 6.77 30.93
CA ASN A 483 33.00 6.50 30.14
C ASN A 483 32.94 5.12 29.46
N GLN A 484 31.77 4.72 28.94
CA GLN A 484 31.59 3.42 28.31
C GLN A 484 32.46 3.24 27.07
N GLN A 485 33.09 2.06 26.97
CA GLN A 485 33.90 1.66 25.82
C GLN A 485 33.47 0.27 25.33
N TYR A 486 33.71 0.02 24.07
CA TYR A 486 33.29 -1.21 23.38
C TYR A 486 34.48 -1.85 22.65
N ARG A 487 34.53 -3.18 22.63
CA ARG A 487 35.54 -3.95 21.89
C ARG A 487 34.89 -5.11 21.14
N ALA A 488 35.42 -5.46 19.96
CA ALA A 488 34.99 -6.63 19.20
C ALA A 488 35.36 -7.91 19.96
N LYS A 489 34.42 -8.82 20.11
CA LYS A 489 34.68 -10.15 20.68
C LYS A 489 35.48 -10.98 19.69
N LYS A 490 36.59 -11.55 20.11
CA LYS A 490 37.30 -12.56 19.33
C LYS A 490 36.44 -13.82 19.30
N VAL A 491 36.04 -14.26 18.12
CA VAL A 491 35.45 -15.58 17.93
C VAL A 491 36.60 -16.56 18.05
N GLU A 492 36.57 -17.43 19.08
CA GLU A 492 37.46 -18.60 19.18
C GLU A 492 37.14 -19.63 18.14
#